data_4842d65577c7e35076deccbc5961dd58
#
_entry.id   4842d65577c7e35076deccbc5961dd58
#
_cell.length_a   1.000
_cell.length_b   1.000
_cell.length_c   1.000
_cell.angle_alpha   90.00
_cell.angle_beta   90.00
_cell.angle_gamma   90.00
#
_symmetry.space_group_name_H-M   'P 1'
#
loop_
_entity.id
_entity.type
_entity.pdbx_description
1 polymer ?
#
loop_
_entity_poly.entity_id
_entity_poly.type
_entity_poly.pdbx_seq_one_letter_code
_entity_poly.pdbx_strand_id
1 'polypeptide(L)' 'MTTTARIDLLLATLNAADQGSLDSIANKMSQVEGELRELGEVELATRAGEALHALRRGEVAEFQRSRAFLQSKIGHLR' A
#
# COMPACT_ATOMS: atom_id res chain seq x y z
N MET A 1 -10.94 -3.49 17.15
CA MET A 1 -11.10 -2.74 15.89
C MET A 1 -11.72 -3.65 14.84
N THR A 2 -12.69 -3.17 14.10
CA THR A 2 -13.34 -3.96 13.05
C THR A 2 -12.46 -4.02 11.81
N THR A 3 -12.68 -5.03 10.96
CA THR A 3 -11.96 -5.15 9.69
C THR A 3 -12.16 -3.92 8.81
N THR A 4 -13.38 -3.37 8.77
CA THR A 4 -13.68 -2.18 7.99
C THR A 4 -12.84 -0.98 8.47
N ALA A 5 -12.72 -0.79 9.78
CA ALA A 5 -11.91 0.29 10.34
C ALA A 5 -10.44 0.12 9.98
N ARG A 6 -9.93 -1.11 10.00
CA ARG A 6 -8.53 -1.38 9.60
C ARG A 6 -8.32 -1.09 8.11
N ILE A 7 -9.29 -1.45 7.28
CA ILE A 7 -9.23 -1.17 5.84
C ILE A 7 -9.26 0.34 5.59
N ASP A 8 -10.07 1.08 6.31
CA ASP A 8 -10.11 2.54 6.19
C ASP A 8 -8.77 3.16 6.56
N LEU A 9 -8.12 2.65 7.61
CA LEU A 9 -6.77 3.12 7.99
C LEU A 9 -5.73 2.79 6.93
N LEU A 10 -5.81 1.59 6.32
CA LEU A 10 -4.93 1.21 5.23
C LEU A 10 -5.09 2.14 4.04
N LEU A 11 -6.33 2.45 3.66
CA LEU A 11 -6.60 3.37 2.56
C LEU A 11 -6.07 4.77 2.86
N ALA A 12 -6.24 5.24 4.09
CA ALA A 12 -5.71 6.54 4.49
C ALA A 12 -4.18 6.58 4.39
N THR A 13 -3.51 5.52 4.86
CA THR A 13 -2.05 5.40 4.77
C THR A 13 -1.60 5.37 3.32
N LEU A 14 -2.29 4.58 2.50
CA LEU A 14 -1.96 4.45 1.08
C LEU A 14 -2.19 5.75 0.32
N ASN A 15 -3.27 6.47 0.64
CA ASN A 15 -3.54 7.77 0.01
C ASN A 15 -2.49 8.81 0.36
N ALA A 16 -1.89 8.72 1.55
CA ALA A 16 -0.83 9.63 1.97
C ALA A 16 0.55 9.19 1.45
N ALA A 17 0.66 8.05 0.78
CA ALA A 17 1.95 7.47 0.39
C ALA A 17 2.64 8.22 -0.76
N ASP A 18 1.99 9.22 -1.37
CA ASP A 18 2.61 10.03 -2.41
C ASP A 18 3.14 11.36 -1.86
N GLN A 19 3.14 11.54 -0.54
CA GLN A 19 3.55 12.78 0.10
C GLN A 19 4.76 12.54 0.99
N GLY A 20 5.69 13.49 0.98
CA GLY A 20 6.87 13.45 1.82
C GLY A 20 8.10 12.93 1.09
N SER A 21 9.13 12.57 1.84
CA SER A 21 10.37 12.04 1.29
C SER A 21 10.20 10.61 0.79
N LEU A 22 11.15 10.15 -0.02
CA LEU A 22 11.16 8.77 -0.48
C LEU A 22 11.17 7.78 0.70
N ASP A 23 11.93 8.08 1.74
CA ASP A 23 11.97 7.24 2.92
C ASP A 23 10.61 7.17 3.61
N SER A 24 9.92 8.29 3.70
CA SER A 24 8.58 8.34 4.29
C SER A 24 7.58 7.53 3.47
N ILE A 25 7.62 7.67 2.15
CA ILE A 25 6.75 6.92 1.25
C ILE A 25 7.05 5.42 1.35
N ALA A 26 8.32 5.05 1.36
CA ALA A 26 8.74 3.65 1.49
C ALA A 26 8.26 3.05 2.81
N ASN A 27 8.36 3.80 3.90
CA ASN A 27 7.89 3.34 5.20
C ASN A 27 6.38 3.10 5.21
N LYS A 28 5.61 3.98 4.58
CA LYS A 28 4.17 3.82 4.48
C LYS A 28 3.80 2.59 3.66
N MET A 29 4.50 2.35 2.54
CA MET A 29 4.24 1.16 1.72
C MET A 29 4.60 -0.13 2.46
N SER A 30 5.69 -0.12 3.22
CA SER A 30 6.07 -1.26 4.04
C SER A 30 5.02 -1.55 5.11
N GLN A 31 4.47 -0.51 5.72
CA GLN A 31 3.40 -0.64 6.69
C GLN A 31 2.14 -1.25 6.05
N VAL A 32 1.78 -0.79 4.85
CA VAL A 32 0.63 -1.32 4.11
C VAL A 32 0.84 -2.81 3.83
N GLU A 33 2.04 -3.19 3.40
CA GLU A 33 2.36 -4.59 3.14
C GLU A 33 2.14 -5.45 4.39
N GLY A 34 2.68 -5.02 5.52
CA GLY A 34 2.56 -5.74 6.78
C GLY A 34 1.11 -5.89 7.23
N GLU A 35 0.34 -4.82 7.12
CA GLU A 35 -1.07 -4.84 7.50
C GLU A 35 -1.90 -5.77 6.62
N LEU A 36 -1.64 -5.77 5.31
CA LEU A 36 -2.33 -6.66 4.39
C LEU A 36 -2.00 -8.13 4.70
N ARG A 37 -0.75 -8.40 5.07
CA ARG A 37 -0.34 -9.74 5.43
C ARG A 37 -1.04 -10.23 6.69
N GLU A 38 -1.19 -9.34 7.67
CA GLU A 38 -1.93 -9.66 8.90
C GLU A 38 -3.42 -9.91 8.64
N LEU A 39 -3.99 -9.25 7.64
CA LEU A 39 -5.37 -9.48 7.25
C LEU A 39 -5.57 -10.74 6.43
N GLY A 40 -4.48 -11.43 6.06
CA GLY A 40 -4.54 -12.62 5.22
C GLY A 40 -4.62 -12.32 3.74
N GLU A 41 -4.44 -11.07 3.35
CA GLU A 41 -4.50 -10.64 1.95
C GLU A 41 -3.11 -10.75 1.32
N VAL A 42 -2.67 -12.00 1.10
CA VAL A 42 -1.30 -12.29 0.66
C VAL A 42 -0.99 -11.72 -0.72
N GLU A 43 -1.94 -11.82 -1.66
CA GLU A 43 -1.73 -11.29 -3.00
C GLU A 43 -1.56 -9.77 -2.99
N LEU A 44 -2.38 -9.08 -2.21
CA LEU A 44 -2.30 -7.62 -2.08
C LEU A 44 -1.02 -7.23 -1.35
N ALA A 45 -0.60 -8.00 -0.36
CA ALA A 45 0.66 -7.76 0.34
C ALA A 45 1.84 -7.89 -0.63
N THR A 46 1.82 -8.90 -1.50
CA THR A 46 2.85 -9.08 -2.53
C THR A 46 2.89 -7.87 -3.46
N ARG A 47 1.73 -7.38 -3.86
CA ARG A 47 1.64 -6.22 -4.73
C ARG A 47 2.21 -4.97 -4.07
N ALA A 48 1.95 -4.80 -2.76
CA ALA A 48 2.53 -3.68 -2.01
C ALA A 48 4.05 -3.78 -1.97
N GLY A 49 4.60 -4.98 -1.81
CA GLY A 49 6.04 -5.21 -1.87
C GLY A 49 6.62 -4.87 -3.22
N GLU A 50 5.94 -5.23 -4.30
CA GLU A 50 6.36 -4.87 -5.65
C GLU A 50 6.37 -3.36 -5.85
N ALA A 51 5.35 -2.66 -5.34
CA ALA A 51 5.32 -1.20 -5.40
C ALA A 51 6.52 -0.59 -4.67
N LEU A 52 6.85 -1.13 -3.50
CA LEU A 52 8.00 -0.67 -2.73
C LEU A 52 9.30 -0.88 -3.51
N HIS A 53 9.47 -2.03 -4.16
CA HIS A 53 10.65 -2.29 -4.99
C HIS A 53 10.74 -1.31 -6.15
N ALA A 54 9.63 -1.05 -6.83
CA ALA A 54 9.60 -0.10 -7.94
C ALA A 54 10.02 1.29 -7.47
N LEU A 55 9.52 1.71 -6.30
CA LEU A 55 9.89 3.01 -5.74
C LEU A 55 11.40 3.10 -5.47
N ARG A 56 11.97 2.04 -4.90
CA ARG A 56 13.41 2.01 -4.58
C ARG A 56 14.29 2.00 -5.83
N ARG A 57 13.79 1.47 -6.94
CA ARG A 57 14.51 1.49 -8.21
C ARG A 57 14.30 2.78 -9.00
N GLY A 58 13.47 3.69 -8.48
CA GLY A 58 13.16 4.94 -9.17
C GLY A 58 12.14 4.79 -10.28
N GLU A 59 11.43 3.68 -10.34
CA GLU A 59 10.39 3.42 -11.35
C GLU A 59 9.06 4.02 -10.89
N VAL A 60 8.96 5.34 -10.98
CA VAL A 60 7.83 6.09 -10.41
C VAL A 60 6.51 5.71 -11.07
N ALA A 61 6.50 5.56 -12.39
CA ALA A 61 5.27 5.22 -13.11
C ALA A 61 4.73 3.87 -12.66
N GLU A 62 5.60 2.88 -12.46
CA GLU A 62 5.18 1.57 -11.99
C GLU A 62 4.70 1.61 -10.55
N PHE A 63 5.36 2.40 -9.71
CA PHE A 63 4.91 2.61 -8.33
C PHE A 63 3.49 3.20 -8.33
N GLN A 64 3.23 4.22 -9.15
CA GLN A 64 1.92 4.85 -9.21
C GLN A 64 0.83 3.88 -9.67
N ARG A 65 1.13 3.04 -10.67
CA ARG A 65 0.17 2.03 -11.13
C ARG A 65 -0.14 1.01 -10.04
N SER A 66 0.89 0.53 -9.36
CA SER A 66 0.72 -0.44 -8.27
C SER A 66 -0.07 0.16 -7.11
N ARG A 67 0.20 1.41 -6.77
CA ARG A 67 -0.53 2.11 -5.73
C ARG A 67 -2.01 2.25 -6.08
N ALA A 68 -2.30 2.65 -7.33
CA ALA A 68 -3.68 2.80 -7.79
C ALA A 68 -4.42 1.45 -7.76
N PHE A 69 -3.75 0.38 -8.17
CA PHE A 69 -4.31 -0.96 -8.09
C PHE A 69 -4.66 -1.33 -6.66
N LEU A 70 -3.76 -1.06 -5.72
CA LEU A 70 -4.00 -1.34 -4.30
C LEU A 70 -5.17 -0.54 -3.75
N GLN A 71 -5.26 0.75 -4.09
CA GLN A 71 -6.37 1.59 -3.65
C GLN A 71 -7.71 1.00 -4.09
N SER A 72 -7.79 0.55 -5.33
CA SER A 72 -9.01 -0.05 -5.86
C SER A 72 -9.34 -1.36 -5.15
N LYS A 73 -8.37 -2.26 -5.06
CA LYS A 73 -8.61 -3.60 -4.48
C LYS A 73 -8.88 -3.55 -2.99
N ILE A 74 -8.15 -2.72 -2.26
CA ILE A 74 -8.38 -2.58 -0.82
C ILE A 74 -9.75 -1.96 -0.57
N GLY A 75 -10.15 -1.00 -1.41
CA GLY A 75 -11.47 -0.41 -1.31
C GLY A 75 -12.60 -1.43 -1.46
N HIS A 76 -12.38 -2.48 -2.24
CA HIS A 76 -13.36 -3.54 -2.42
C HIS A 76 -13.47 -4.50 -1.22
N LEU A 77 -12.53 -4.44 -0.28
CA LEU A 77 -12.58 -5.27 0.94
C LEU A 77 -13.53 -4.71 1.99
N ARG A 78 -14.05 -3.53 1.82
CA ARG A 78 -14.90 -2.83 2.79
C ARG A 78 -16.29 -3.42 2.87
#